data_692461b93f70f4d60ace002fc5cf4999
#
_entry.id   692461b93f70f4d60ace002fc5cf4999
#
_cell.length_a   1.000
_cell.length_b   1.000
_cell.length_c   1.000
_cell.angle_alpha   90.00
_cell.angle_beta   90.00
_cell.angle_gamma   90.00
#
_symmetry.space_group_name_H-M   'P 1'
#
loop_
_entity.id
_entity.type
_entity.pdbx_description
1 polymer ?
#
loop_
_entity_poly.entity_id
_entity_poly.type
_entity_poly.pdbx_seq_one_letter_code
_entity_poly.pdbx_strand_id
1 'polypeptide(L)'
;AVSQINVYLDGDSNARIECDSEGELYRLFHSVNSLAAVLNAHADNELREKEFLKNTISDISHQLKTPLAALNIYNGLLHEEDIEASSVKEFADLSEQELDRMETLVQSLLKITRLDAGSVTLEKGAENVADMLRDVELHFAYRAKQEHKELVLSGPEEVLLFCDRDWLTEAIDNIVKNALDHTESGDAVHITWKALPNAVQIAVKDNGCGIHPEDLHHIFKRFYRSRFSQDKQGIGL
;
A
#
# COMPACT_ATOMS: atom_id res chain seq x y z
N ALA A 1 1.25 -45.78 12.83
CA ALA A 1 2.04 -44.58 13.10
C ALA A 1 3.17 -44.45 12.05
N VAL A 2 4.17 -45.36 12.00
CA VAL A 2 5.33 -45.28 11.11
C VAL A 2 4.88 -45.13 9.64
N SER A 3 3.91 -45.92 9.20
CA SER A 3 3.36 -45.83 7.83
C SER A 3 2.82 -44.46 7.51
N GLN A 4 2.09 -43.82 8.42
CA GLN A 4 1.52 -42.47 8.20
C GLN A 4 2.60 -41.38 8.20
N ILE A 5 3.64 -41.54 9.00
CA ILE A 5 4.80 -40.62 8.95
C ILE A 5 5.52 -40.75 7.58
N ASN A 6 5.69 -41.94 7.05
CA ASN A 6 6.30 -42.12 5.74
C ASN A 6 5.43 -41.49 4.62
N VAL A 7 4.11 -41.70 4.67
CA VAL A 7 3.17 -41.04 3.71
C VAL A 7 3.28 -39.52 3.78
N TYR A 8 3.42 -38.93 4.97
CA TYR A 8 3.65 -37.52 5.14
C TYR A 8 4.99 -37.06 4.53
N LEU A 9 6.06 -37.82 4.77
CA LEU A 9 7.40 -37.54 4.21
C LEU A 9 7.44 -37.72 2.68
N ASP A 10 6.62 -38.61 2.12
CA ASP A 10 6.46 -38.81 0.68
C ASP A 10 5.62 -37.73 -0.01
N GLY A 11 5.13 -36.74 0.76
CA GLY A 11 4.49 -35.52 0.24
C GLY A 11 3.00 -35.35 0.52
N ASP A 12 2.34 -36.32 1.18
CA ASP A 12 0.94 -36.14 1.61
C ASP A 12 0.88 -35.34 2.93
N SER A 13 0.83 -34.02 2.79
CA SER A 13 0.76 -33.09 3.93
C SER A 13 -0.46 -33.29 4.84
N ASN A 14 -1.47 -34.06 4.42
CA ASN A 14 -2.67 -34.35 5.19
C ASN A 14 -2.59 -35.67 5.96
N ALA A 15 -1.56 -36.50 5.74
CA ALA A 15 -1.37 -37.72 6.47
C ALA A 15 -1.27 -37.46 7.99
N ARG A 16 -2.03 -38.19 8.80
CA ARG A 16 -2.08 -38.06 10.25
C ARG A 16 -2.08 -39.45 10.91
N ILE A 17 -1.51 -39.52 12.10
CA ILE A 17 -1.56 -40.71 12.94
C ILE A 17 -2.89 -40.71 13.68
N GLU A 18 -3.61 -41.84 13.69
CA GLU A 18 -4.84 -41.99 14.46
C GLU A 18 -4.54 -41.90 15.97
N CYS A 19 -5.35 -41.10 16.66
CA CYS A 19 -5.18 -40.79 18.12
C CYS A 19 -6.45 -41.08 18.92
N ASP A 20 -7.14 -42.17 18.63
CA ASP A 20 -8.48 -42.46 19.15
C ASP A 20 -8.48 -43.13 20.54
N SER A 21 -7.34 -43.20 21.22
CA SER A 21 -7.19 -43.85 22.52
C SER A 21 -6.43 -43.01 23.54
N GLU A 22 -6.46 -43.41 24.80
CA GLU A 22 -5.77 -42.72 25.90
C GLU A 22 -4.43 -43.39 26.22
N GLY A 23 -3.45 -42.61 26.69
CA GLY A 23 -2.15 -43.09 27.13
C GLY A 23 -0.99 -42.25 26.60
N GLU A 24 0.21 -42.48 27.18
CA GLU A 24 1.40 -41.70 26.80
C GLU A 24 1.80 -41.84 25.35
N LEU A 25 1.57 -43.00 24.72
CA LEU A 25 1.84 -43.22 23.32
C LEU A 25 0.93 -42.37 22.43
N TYR A 26 -0.32 -42.20 22.77
CA TYR A 26 -1.26 -41.37 22.02
C TYR A 26 -0.98 -39.86 22.18
N ARG A 27 -0.45 -39.47 23.37
CA ARG A 27 0.05 -38.10 23.57
C ARG A 27 1.23 -37.80 22.64
N LEU A 28 2.13 -38.78 22.45
CA LEU A 28 3.21 -38.65 21.46
C LEU A 28 2.65 -38.50 20.05
N PHE A 29 1.68 -39.33 19.67
CA PHE A 29 1.06 -39.23 18.33
C PHE A 29 0.38 -37.86 18.11
N HIS A 30 -0.31 -37.36 19.15
CA HIS A 30 -0.89 -36.02 19.08
C HIS A 30 0.18 -34.93 18.91
N SER A 31 1.28 -35.05 19.62
CA SER A 31 2.41 -34.10 19.48
C SER A 31 3.04 -34.17 18.06
N VAL A 32 3.16 -35.37 17.47
CA VAL A 32 3.66 -35.53 16.10
C VAL A 32 2.69 -34.92 15.09
N ASN A 33 1.38 -35.14 15.25
CA ASN A 33 0.38 -34.53 14.38
C ASN A 33 0.37 -32.99 14.50
N SER A 34 0.56 -32.45 15.73
CA SER A 34 0.68 -31.00 15.97
C SER A 34 1.94 -30.44 15.30
N LEU A 35 3.06 -31.15 15.37
CA LEU A 35 4.29 -30.76 14.68
C LEU A 35 4.10 -30.73 13.15
N ALA A 36 3.45 -31.77 12.59
CA ALA A 36 3.11 -31.80 11.18
C ALA A 36 2.21 -30.61 10.76
N ALA A 37 1.23 -30.24 11.59
CA ALA A 37 0.38 -29.08 11.32
C ALA A 37 1.17 -27.76 11.34
N VAL A 38 2.09 -27.58 12.29
CA VAL A 38 2.99 -26.42 12.34
C VAL A 38 3.92 -26.36 11.13
N LEU A 39 4.50 -27.48 10.73
CA LEU A 39 5.36 -27.55 9.54
C LEU A 39 4.59 -27.20 8.26
N ASN A 40 3.37 -27.71 8.10
CA ASN A 40 2.53 -27.36 6.95
C ASN A 40 2.21 -25.85 6.94
N ALA A 41 1.84 -25.27 8.09
CA ALA A 41 1.56 -23.85 8.20
C ALA A 41 2.81 -23.00 7.84
N HIS A 42 4.01 -23.43 8.25
CA HIS A 42 5.27 -22.78 7.86
C HIS A 42 5.51 -22.89 6.35
N ALA A 43 5.36 -24.08 5.76
CA ALA A 43 5.55 -24.28 4.33
C ALA A 43 4.55 -23.43 3.51
N ASP A 44 3.29 -23.36 3.92
CA ASP A 44 2.28 -22.52 3.28
C ASP A 44 2.61 -21.02 3.38
N ASN A 45 3.13 -20.59 4.53
CA ASN A 45 3.57 -19.20 4.70
C ASN A 45 4.77 -18.89 3.81
N GLU A 46 5.78 -19.74 3.76
CA GLU A 46 6.94 -19.56 2.87
C GLU A 46 6.54 -19.48 1.39
N LEU A 47 5.60 -20.33 0.96
CA LEU A 47 5.07 -20.27 -0.40
C LEU A 47 4.38 -18.96 -0.68
N ARG A 48 3.52 -18.49 0.23
CA ARG A 48 2.85 -17.19 0.10
C ARG A 48 3.82 -16.02 0.07
N GLU A 49 4.83 -16.03 0.92
CA GLU A 49 5.89 -15.01 0.94
C GLU A 49 6.68 -15.00 -0.37
N LYS A 50 7.02 -16.18 -0.90
CA LYS A 50 7.72 -16.31 -2.18
C LYS A 50 6.88 -15.82 -3.36
N GLU A 51 5.60 -16.19 -3.41
CA GLU A 51 4.67 -15.70 -4.43
C GLU A 51 4.48 -14.18 -4.32
N PHE A 52 4.32 -13.67 -3.11
CA PHE A 52 4.22 -12.25 -2.84
C PHE A 52 5.47 -11.49 -3.34
N LEU A 53 6.67 -11.97 -2.99
CA LEU A 53 7.93 -11.38 -3.45
C LEU A 53 8.05 -11.39 -4.97
N LYS A 54 7.73 -12.51 -5.62
CA LYS A 54 7.74 -12.63 -7.08
C LYS A 54 6.81 -11.63 -7.74
N ASN A 55 5.57 -11.50 -7.24
CA ASN A 55 4.59 -10.57 -7.78
C ASN A 55 5.04 -9.11 -7.55
N THR A 56 5.54 -8.80 -6.37
CA THR A 56 6.07 -7.46 -6.03
C THR A 56 7.22 -7.06 -6.96
N ILE A 57 8.19 -7.94 -7.21
CA ILE A 57 9.30 -7.66 -8.13
C ILE A 57 8.79 -7.45 -9.56
N SER A 58 7.82 -8.26 -10.00
CA SER A 58 7.21 -8.10 -11.31
C SER A 58 6.52 -6.75 -11.45
N ASP A 59 5.71 -6.36 -10.46
CA ASP A 59 4.98 -5.10 -10.46
C ASP A 59 5.92 -3.90 -10.45
N ILE A 60 6.97 -3.92 -9.63
CA ILE A 60 8.01 -2.89 -9.60
C ILE A 60 8.69 -2.78 -10.96
N SER A 61 9.04 -3.92 -11.57
CA SER A 61 9.70 -3.94 -12.88
C SER A 61 8.82 -3.29 -13.95
N HIS A 62 7.51 -3.57 -13.92
CA HIS A 62 6.56 -2.94 -14.83
C HIS A 62 6.41 -1.44 -14.56
N GLN A 63 6.34 -1.02 -13.29
CA GLN A 63 6.21 0.40 -12.91
C GLN A 63 7.45 1.22 -13.22
N LEU A 64 8.65 0.63 -13.21
CA LEU A 64 9.90 1.28 -13.60
C LEU A 64 10.10 1.29 -15.12
N LYS A 65 9.64 0.28 -15.83
CA LYS A 65 9.81 0.18 -17.29
C LYS A 65 9.10 1.30 -18.05
N THR A 66 7.92 1.72 -17.57
CA THR A 66 7.11 2.76 -18.24
C THR A 66 7.82 4.12 -18.24
N PRO A 67 8.23 4.72 -17.11
CA PRO A 67 8.93 5.98 -17.07
C PRO A 67 10.29 5.89 -17.78
N LEU A 68 11.00 4.76 -17.66
CA LEU A 68 12.26 4.54 -18.35
C LEU A 68 12.08 4.54 -19.87
N ALA A 69 11.01 3.96 -20.40
CA ALA A 69 10.69 4.00 -21.83
C ALA A 69 10.37 5.43 -22.29
N ALA A 70 9.62 6.21 -21.51
CA ALA A 70 9.33 7.61 -21.79
C ALA A 70 10.62 8.45 -21.81
N LEU A 71 11.50 8.29 -20.83
CA LEU A 71 12.80 8.96 -20.77
C LEU A 71 13.66 8.64 -21.99
N ASN A 72 13.68 7.38 -22.44
CA ASN A 72 14.43 7.01 -23.65
C ASN A 72 13.87 7.70 -24.90
N ILE A 73 12.53 7.85 -25.00
CA ILE A 73 11.90 8.56 -26.11
C ILE A 73 12.27 10.04 -26.06
N TYR A 74 12.11 10.71 -24.90
CA TYR A 74 12.45 12.13 -24.76
C TYR A 74 13.93 12.39 -25.05
N ASN A 75 14.81 11.54 -24.56
CA ASN A 75 16.24 11.63 -24.86
C ASN A 75 16.52 11.43 -26.33
N GLY A 76 15.84 10.52 -27.03
CA GLY A 76 15.95 10.35 -28.48
C GLY A 76 15.53 11.60 -29.24
N LEU A 77 14.40 12.21 -28.86
CA LEU A 77 13.90 13.44 -29.47
C LEU A 77 14.84 14.63 -29.24
N LEU A 78 15.45 14.72 -28.04
CA LEU A 78 16.44 15.77 -27.71
C LEU A 78 17.73 15.67 -28.56
N HIS A 79 18.01 14.54 -29.18
CA HIS A 79 19.17 14.34 -30.07
C HIS A 79 18.89 14.61 -31.55
N GLU A 80 17.66 15.00 -31.91
CA GLU A 80 17.34 15.39 -33.28
C GLU A 80 18.01 16.73 -33.66
N GLU A 81 18.59 16.82 -34.85
CA GLU A 81 19.39 17.98 -35.28
C GLU A 81 18.58 19.28 -35.44
N ASP A 82 17.27 19.19 -35.74
CA ASP A 82 16.40 20.34 -36.03
C ASP A 82 15.35 20.60 -34.94
N ILE A 83 15.62 20.23 -33.64
CA ILE A 83 14.66 20.43 -32.55
C ILE A 83 14.49 21.93 -32.24
N GLU A 84 13.26 22.38 -32.10
CA GLU A 84 12.94 23.73 -31.63
C GLU A 84 13.28 23.92 -30.15
N ALA A 85 13.77 25.12 -29.77
CA ALA A 85 14.12 25.43 -28.41
C ALA A 85 12.94 25.29 -27.40
N SER A 86 11.70 25.50 -27.85
CA SER A 86 10.47 25.25 -27.09
C SER A 86 10.29 23.79 -26.75
N SER A 87 10.54 22.91 -27.72
CA SER A 87 10.44 21.45 -27.55
C SER A 87 11.54 20.87 -26.64
N VAL A 88 12.76 21.46 -26.70
CA VAL A 88 13.85 21.09 -25.76
C VAL A 88 13.43 21.30 -24.35
N LYS A 89 12.82 22.45 -24.02
CA LYS A 89 12.33 22.72 -22.66
C LYS A 89 11.21 21.78 -22.27
N GLU A 90 10.24 21.55 -23.16
CA GLU A 90 9.14 20.62 -22.89
C GLU A 90 9.63 19.20 -22.59
N PHE A 91 10.55 18.64 -23.40
CA PHE A 91 11.07 17.30 -23.16
C PHE A 91 11.97 17.23 -21.92
N ALA A 92 12.66 18.31 -21.55
CA ALA A 92 13.39 18.39 -20.30
C ALA A 92 12.44 18.36 -19.11
N ASP A 93 11.37 19.18 -19.13
CA ASP A 93 10.36 19.24 -18.07
C ASP A 93 9.63 17.87 -17.93
N LEU A 94 9.29 17.21 -19.03
CA LEU A 94 8.71 15.87 -19.05
C LEU A 94 9.67 14.81 -18.49
N SER A 95 10.96 14.93 -18.81
CA SER A 95 11.99 14.02 -18.27
C SER A 95 12.14 14.17 -16.77
N GLU A 96 12.12 15.41 -16.24
CA GLU A 96 12.16 15.68 -14.81
C GLU A 96 10.94 15.06 -14.10
N GLN A 97 9.74 15.20 -14.65
CA GLN A 97 8.54 14.56 -14.09
C GLN A 97 8.64 13.03 -14.00
N GLU A 98 9.19 12.37 -15.03
CA GLU A 98 9.36 10.90 -14.97
C GLU A 98 10.47 10.48 -13.98
N LEU A 99 11.52 11.28 -13.80
CA LEU A 99 12.55 11.06 -12.78
C LEU A 99 11.97 11.19 -11.37
N ASP A 100 11.21 12.25 -11.09
CA ASP A 100 10.52 12.46 -9.79
C ASP A 100 9.57 11.31 -9.47
N ARG A 101 8.87 10.82 -10.49
CA ARG A 101 8.00 9.65 -10.37
C ARG A 101 8.78 8.40 -9.99
N MET A 102 9.93 8.16 -10.64
CA MET A 102 10.79 7.02 -10.31
C MET A 102 11.37 7.15 -8.90
N GLU A 103 11.79 8.34 -8.49
CA GLU A 103 12.27 8.60 -7.14
C GLU A 103 11.19 8.28 -6.10
N THR A 104 9.98 8.79 -6.29
CA THR A 104 8.83 8.52 -5.42
C THR A 104 8.55 7.01 -5.32
N LEU A 105 8.61 6.27 -6.44
CA LEU A 105 8.43 4.83 -6.46
C LEU A 105 9.51 4.11 -5.62
N VAL A 106 10.77 4.48 -5.78
CA VAL A 106 11.89 3.89 -5.04
C VAL A 106 11.78 4.18 -3.54
N GLN A 107 11.46 5.41 -3.16
CA GLN A 107 11.28 5.80 -1.75
C GLN A 107 10.12 5.03 -1.10
N SER A 108 9.00 4.91 -1.80
CA SER A 108 7.86 4.13 -1.32
C SER A 108 8.19 2.66 -1.15
N LEU A 109 8.96 2.07 -2.07
CA LEU A 109 9.43 0.70 -1.97
C LEU A 109 10.35 0.49 -0.75
N LEU A 110 11.29 1.41 -0.53
CA LEU A 110 12.18 1.35 0.64
C LEU A 110 11.40 1.46 1.95
N LYS A 111 10.36 2.29 2.02
CA LYS A 111 9.47 2.38 3.18
C LYS A 111 8.74 1.07 3.44
N ILE A 112 8.15 0.46 2.40
CA ILE A 112 7.45 -0.82 2.50
C ILE A 112 8.39 -1.92 2.98
N THR A 113 9.59 -2.02 2.40
CA THR A 113 10.56 -3.06 2.80
C THR A 113 11.02 -2.91 4.26
N ARG A 114 11.16 -1.68 4.77
CA ARG A 114 11.46 -1.43 6.19
C ARG A 114 10.30 -1.83 7.10
N LEU A 115 9.06 -1.55 6.70
CA LEU A 115 7.86 -1.95 7.44
C LEU A 115 7.74 -3.48 7.50
N ASP A 116 7.91 -4.17 6.37
CA ASP A 116 7.82 -5.64 6.29
C ASP A 116 8.93 -6.33 7.08
N ALA A 117 10.13 -5.76 7.10
CA ALA A 117 11.25 -6.24 7.92
C ALA A 117 11.06 -6.00 9.42
N GLY A 118 9.98 -5.31 9.84
CA GLY A 118 9.77 -4.93 11.24
C GLY A 118 10.88 -4.00 11.80
N SER A 119 11.66 -3.38 10.92
CA SER A 119 12.79 -2.53 11.29
C SER A 119 12.40 -1.09 11.63
N VAL A 120 11.12 -0.76 11.47
CA VAL A 120 10.58 0.56 11.81
C VAL A 120 10.29 0.62 13.30
N THR A 121 10.97 1.50 14.00
CA THR A 121 10.65 1.86 15.38
C THR A 121 9.69 3.04 15.35
N LEU A 122 8.44 2.84 15.81
CA LEU A 122 7.45 3.90 15.89
C LEU A 122 7.71 4.77 17.13
N GLU A 123 7.88 6.06 16.94
CA GLU A 123 8.01 7.07 17.99
C GLU A 123 6.63 7.59 18.40
N LYS A 124 5.94 6.82 19.25
CA LYS A 124 4.57 7.12 19.66
C LYS A 124 4.53 8.19 20.74
N GLY A 125 3.69 9.20 20.54
CA GLY A 125 3.36 10.26 21.47
C GLY A 125 1.85 10.50 21.61
N ALA A 126 1.47 11.33 22.58
CA ALA A 126 0.10 11.81 22.69
C ALA A 126 -0.08 13.00 21.75
N GLU A 127 -0.70 12.77 20.61
CA GLU A 127 -0.88 13.74 19.55
C GLU A 127 -2.31 14.27 19.48
N ASN A 128 -2.48 15.57 19.20
CA ASN A 128 -3.79 16.15 18.94
C ASN A 128 -4.20 15.87 17.49
N VAL A 129 -5.33 15.18 17.32
CA VAL A 129 -5.82 14.78 16.00
C VAL A 129 -6.23 15.98 15.14
N ALA A 130 -6.85 17.01 15.74
CA ALA A 130 -7.25 18.22 15.00
C ALA A 130 -6.03 18.95 14.44
N ASP A 131 -4.96 19.10 15.22
CA ASP A 131 -3.73 19.76 14.77
C ASP A 131 -3.04 18.97 13.64
N MET A 132 -2.98 17.65 13.78
CA MET A 132 -2.42 16.79 12.74
C MET A 132 -3.20 16.87 11.43
N LEU A 133 -4.54 16.90 11.49
CA LEU A 133 -5.38 17.01 10.30
C LEU A 133 -5.35 18.40 9.65
N ARG A 134 -5.09 19.46 10.44
CA ARG A 134 -4.81 20.79 9.88
C ARG A 134 -3.50 20.83 9.10
N ASP A 135 -2.47 20.12 9.54
CA ASP A 135 -1.23 19.99 8.75
C ASP A 135 -1.50 19.28 7.41
N VAL A 136 -2.30 18.20 7.43
CA VAL A 136 -2.75 17.53 6.20
C VAL A 136 -3.52 18.50 5.28
N GLU A 137 -4.45 19.28 5.83
CA GLU A 137 -5.17 20.29 5.06
C GLU A 137 -4.22 21.30 4.40
N LEU A 138 -3.24 21.80 5.15
CA LEU A 138 -2.24 22.75 4.64
C LEU A 138 -1.41 22.15 3.51
N HIS A 139 -1.03 20.88 3.59
CA HIS A 139 -0.28 20.19 2.52
C HIS A 139 -1.05 20.19 1.20
N PHE A 140 -2.38 20.00 1.25
CA PHE A 140 -3.20 19.90 0.05
C PHE A 140 -3.96 21.19 -0.32
N ALA A 141 -3.94 22.24 0.51
CA ALA A 141 -4.71 23.47 0.32
C ALA A 141 -4.41 24.15 -1.03
N TYR A 142 -3.12 24.24 -1.39
CA TYR A 142 -2.73 24.83 -2.68
C TYR A 142 -3.23 24.01 -3.87
N ARG A 143 -3.06 22.71 -3.83
CA ARG A 143 -3.51 21.78 -4.87
C ARG A 143 -5.03 21.81 -5.02
N ALA A 144 -5.77 21.69 -3.92
CA ALA A 144 -7.24 21.73 -3.92
C ALA A 144 -7.75 23.02 -4.55
N LYS A 145 -7.13 24.17 -4.20
CA LYS A 145 -7.47 25.47 -4.77
C LYS A 145 -7.19 25.55 -6.28
N GLN A 146 -6.05 25.03 -6.74
CA GLN A 146 -5.69 25.01 -8.17
C GLN A 146 -6.63 24.13 -8.99
N GLU A 147 -7.06 23.01 -8.42
CA GLU A 147 -7.99 22.08 -9.05
C GLU A 147 -9.47 22.45 -8.84
N HIS A 148 -9.75 23.60 -8.20
CA HIS A 148 -11.10 24.07 -7.85
C HIS A 148 -11.91 23.03 -7.06
N LYS A 149 -11.27 22.36 -6.09
CA LYS A 149 -11.87 21.37 -5.19
C LYS A 149 -11.96 21.93 -3.79
N GLU A 150 -12.95 21.48 -3.03
CA GLU A 150 -13.12 21.88 -1.63
C GLU A 150 -12.54 20.81 -0.70
N LEU A 151 -11.76 21.24 0.31
CA LEU A 151 -11.26 20.39 1.38
C LEU A 151 -11.86 20.86 2.70
N VAL A 152 -12.68 20.02 3.35
CA VAL A 152 -13.47 20.40 4.53
C VAL A 152 -13.07 19.52 5.71
N LEU A 153 -12.66 20.16 6.80
CA LEU A 153 -12.36 19.51 8.06
C LEU A 153 -13.51 19.70 9.06
N SER A 154 -13.88 18.62 9.76
CA SER A 154 -14.93 18.68 10.79
C SER A 154 -14.72 17.63 11.87
N GLY A 155 -14.58 18.08 13.11
CA GLY A 155 -14.45 17.21 14.29
C GLY A 155 -14.17 18.02 15.55
N PRO A 156 -14.13 17.37 16.73
CA PRO A 156 -13.83 18.02 18.00
C PRO A 156 -12.36 18.42 18.09
N GLU A 157 -12.09 19.59 18.70
CA GLU A 157 -10.74 20.15 18.85
C GLU A 157 -9.83 19.33 19.79
N GLU A 158 -10.40 18.74 20.83
CA GLU A 158 -9.66 18.11 21.92
C GLU A 158 -9.70 16.57 21.84
N VAL A 159 -9.23 16.00 20.73
CA VAL A 159 -9.08 14.54 20.60
C VAL A 159 -7.63 14.17 20.59
N LEU A 160 -7.18 13.43 21.64
CA LEU A 160 -5.82 12.93 21.73
C LEU A 160 -5.76 11.47 21.26
N LEU A 161 -4.71 11.14 20.50
CA LEU A 161 -4.41 9.80 20.03
C LEU A 161 -2.94 9.48 20.35
N PHE A 162 -2.69 8.30 20.95
CA PHE A 162 -1.33 7.83 21.17
C PHE A 162 -0.80 7.13 19.92
N CYS A 163 -0.10 7.86 19.09
CA CYS A 163 0.38 7.41 17.79
C CYS A 163 1.76 8.01 17.46
N ASP A 164 2.36 7.50 16.40
CA ASP A 164 3.46 8.16 15.71
C ASP A 164 2.85 9.16 14.72
N ARG A 165 3.13 10.46 14.95
CA ARG A 165 2.54 11.56 14.16
C ARG A 165 2.90 11.46 12.69
N ASP A 166 4.16 11.23 12.37
CA ASP A 166 4.68 11.27 11.00
C ASP A 166 4.09 10.12 10.17
N TRP A 167 4.10 8.91 10.73
CA TRP A 167 3.52 7.74 10.06
C TRP A 167 2.01 7.84 9.87
N LEU A 168 1.30 8.38 10.85
CA LEU A 168 -0.15 8.53 10.75
C LEU A 168 -0.52 9.65 9.78
N THR A 169 0.19 10.79 9.81
CA THR A 169 0.01 11.89 8.86
C THR A 169 0.25 11.40 7.43
N GLU A 170 1.33 10.65 7.18
CA GLU A 170 1.62 10.09 5.86
C GLU A 170 0.50 9.13 5.39
N ALA A 171 -0.03 8.30 6.28
CA ALA A 171 -1.15 7.42 5.95
C ALA A 171 -2.41 8.20 5.54
N ILE A 172 -2.71 9.29 6.24
CA ILE A 172 -3.84 10.15 5.94
C ILE A 172 -3.59 10.94 4.64
N ASP A 173 -2.40 11.48 4.45
CA ASP A 173 -1.98 12.17 3.21
C ASP A 173 -2.22 11.28 1.98
N ASN A 174 -1.86 10.00 2.05
CA ASN A 174 -2.10 9.06 0.97
C ASN A 174 -3.59 8.87 0.65
N ILE A 175 -4.45 8.82 1.69
CA ILE A 175 -5.90 8.69 1.50
C ILE A 175 -6.48 9.99 0.92
N VAL A 176 -6.08 11.16 1.43
CA VAL A 176 -6.54 12.47 0.95
C VAL A 176 -6.07 12.71 -0.49
N LYS A 177 -4.82 12.35 -0.81
CA LYS A 177 -4.30 12.39 -2.18
C LYS A 177 -5.16 11.55 -3.12
N ASN A 178 -5.48 10.31 -2.72
CA ASN A 178 -6.34 9.44 -3.53
C ASN A 178 -7.73 10.06 -3.72
N ALA A 179 -8.34 10.61 -2.67
CA ALA A 179 -9.63 11.30 -2.76
C ALA A 179 -9.57 12.47 -3.75
N LEU A 180 -8.53 13.30 -3.69
CA LEU A 180 -8.32 14.39 -4.64
C LEU A 180 -8.05 13.88 -6.07
N ASP A 181 -7.30 12.79 -6.23
CA ASP A 181 -7.03 12.20 -7.54
C ASP A 181 -8.30 11.67 -8.22
N HIS A 182 -9.32 11.28 -7.44
CA HIS A 182 -10.57 10.67 -7.94
C HIS A 182 -11.79 11.59 -7.88
N THR A 183 -11.59 12.88 -7.60
CA THR A 183 -12.59 13.94 -7.67
C THR A 183 -12.36 14.85 -8.88
N GLU A 184 -13.39 15.61 -9.26
CA GLU A 184 -13.35 16.59 -10.35
C GLU A 184 -13.44 18.03 -9.82
N SER A 185 -13.29 19.01 -10.71
CA SER A 185 -13.46 20.42 -10.35
C SER A 185 -14.88 20.68 -9.84
N GLY A 186 -15.00 21.32 -8.68
CA GLY A 186 -16.27 21.56 -7.99
C GLY A 186 -16.64 20.49 -6.96
N ASP A 187 -15.89 19.39 -6.89
CA ASP A 187 -16.09 18.36 -5.88
C ASP A 187 -15.49 18.72 -4.53
N ALA A 188 -15.87 17.95 -3.49
CA ALA A 188 -15.42 18.16 -2.13
C ALA A 188 -14.86 16.87 -1.50
N VAL A 189 -13.80 17.03 -0.71
CA VAL A 189 -13.23 15.99 0.16
C VAL A 189 -13.46 16.40 1.61
N HIS A 190 -14.19 15.58 2.35
CA HIS A 190 -14.50 15.80 3.76
C HIS A 190 -13.64 14.92 4.64
N ILE A 191 -12.88 15.51 5.55
CA ILE A 191 -12.10 14.82 6.58
C ILE A 191 -12.83 15.02 7.91
N THR A 192 -13.29 13.93 8.52
CA THR A 192 -13.99 13.98 9.79
C THR A 192 -13.33 13.09 10.81
N TRP A 193 -13.37 13.48 12.10
CA TRP A 193 -12.84 12.63 13.17
C TRP A 193 -13.71 12.68 14.41
N LYS A 194 -13.67 11.63 15.20
CA LYS A 194 -14.37 11.52 16.48
C LYS A 194 -13.68 10.53 17.41
N ALA A 195 -13.77 10.78 18.71
CA ALA A 195 -13.40 9.82 19.72
C ALA A 195 -14.50 8.76 19.88
N LEU A 196 -14.08 7.50 19.95
CA LEU A 196 -14.88 6.33 20.34
C LEU A 196 -14.38 5.81 21.69
N PRO A 197 -15.11 4.93 22.40
CA PRO A 197 -14.69 4.44 23.73
C PRO A 197 -13.27 3.85 23.77
N ASN A 198 -12.83 3.17 22.71
CA ASN A 198 -11.53 2.49 22.66
C ASN A 198 -10.72 2.85 21.40
N ALA A 199 -11.11 3.85 20.64
CA ALA A 199 -10.45 4.23 19.39
C ALA A 199 -10.75 5.69 19.02
N VAL A 200 -9.97 6.22 18.08
CA VAL A 200 -10.31 7.43 17.33
C VAL A 200 -10.65 7.01 15.90
N GLN A 201 -11.78 7.45 15.42
CA GLN A 201 -12.15 7.27 14.01
C GLN A 201 -11.80 8.53 13.24
N ILE A 202 -11.00 8.39 12.19
CA ILE A 202 -10.75 9.40 11.18
C ILE A 202 -11.35 8.86 9.88
N ALA A 203 -12.16 9.68 9.20
CA ALA A 203 -12.83 9.31 7.96
C ALA A 203 -12.58 10.37 6.90
N VAL A 204 -12.11 9.95 5.74
CA VAL A 204 -11.99 10.78 4.53
C VAL A 204 -13.07 10.34 3.57
N LYS A 205 -13.91 11.26 3.14
CA LYS A 205 -15.04 11.03 2.24
C LYS A 205 -14.96 11.99 1.07
N ASP A 206 -14.94 11.47 -0.12
CA ASP A 206 -15.06 12.20 -1.38
C ASP A 206 -16.44 12.00 -2.01
N ASN A 207 -16.77 12.83 -2.99
CA ASN A 207 -17.95 12.71 -3.84
C ASN A 207 -17.59 12.43 -5.32
N GLY A 208 -16.40 11.89 -5.55
CA GLY A 208 -15.88 11.55 -6.87
C GLY A 208 -16.52 10.32 -7.51
N CYS A 209 -15.82 9.72 -8.47
CA CYS A 209 -16.33 8.61 -9.29
C CYS A 209 -16.56 7.29 -8.52
N GLY A 210 -16.09 7.20 -7.27
CA GLY A 210 -16.17 5.99 -6.46
C GLY A 210 -15.24 4.87 -6.94
N ILE A 211 -15.43 3.67 -6.36
CA ILE A 211 -14.64 2.48 -6.66
C ILE A 211 -15.51 1.47 -7.38
N HIS A 212 -15.01 0.93 -8.51
CA HIS A 212 -15.74 -0.09 -9.24
C HIS A 212 -15.91 -1.36 -8.36
N PRO A 213 -17.09 -2.01 -8.35
CA PRO A 213 -17.34 -3.17 -7.47
C PRO A 213 -16.32 -4.30 -7.60
N GLU A 214 -15.78 -4.55 -8.79
CA GLU A 214 -14.74 -5.56 -9.02
C GLU A 214 -13.43 -5.24 -8.33
N ASP A 215 -13.14 -3.95 -8.10
CA ASP A 215 -11.90 -3.49 -7.49
C ASP A 215 -11.94 -3.52 -5.96
N LEU A 216 -13.13 -3.54 -5.33
CA LEU A 216 -13.29 -3.46 -3.88
C LEU A 216 -12.47 -4.50 -3.10
N HIS A 217 -12.30 -5.70 -3.64
CA HIS A 217 -11.50 -6.76 -3.04
C HIS A 217 -9.99 -6.60 -3.28
N HIS A 218 -9.59 -5.60 -4.07
CA HIS A 218 -8.22 -5.41 -4.52
C HIS A 218 -7.59 -4.08 -4.09
N ILE A 219 -8.39 -3.13 -3.56
CA ILE A 219 -7.93 -1.78 -3.19
C ILE A 219 -6.81 -1.75 -2.13
N PHE A 220 -6.70 -2.81 -1.31
CA PHE A 220 -5.63 -2.96 -0.33
C PHE A 220 -4.45 -3.81 -0.83
N LYS A 221 -4.50 -4.29 -2.09
CA LYS A 221 -3.36 -4.97 -2.68
C LYS A 221 -2.34 -3.94 -3.14
N ARG A 222 -1.10 -4.14 -2.71
CA ARG A 222 0.04 -3.29 -3.12
C ARG A 222 0.20 -3.30 -4.63
N PHE A 223 0.52 -2.17 -5.21
CA PHE A 223 0.71 -1.96 -6.65
C PHE A 223 -0.54 -2.23 -7.50
N TYR A 224 -1.70 -2.43 -6.85
CA TYR A 224 -2.94 -2.60 -7.59
C TYR A 224 -3.41 -1.26 -8.16
N ARG A 225 -3.76 -1.28 -9.43
CA ARG A 225 -4.39 -0.15 -10.13
C ARG A 225 -5.63 -0.65 -10.84
N SER A 226 -6.73 0.07 -10.68
CA SER A 226 -7.96 -0.21 -11.39
C SER A 226 -7.78 -0.10 -12.90
N ARG A 227 -8.34 -1.05 -13.65
CA ARG A 227 -8.41 -0.98 -15.11
C ARG A 227 -9.33 0.15 -15.59
N PHE A 228 -10.20 0.63 -14.70
CA PHE A 228 -11.19 1.67 -14.98
C PHE A 228 -10.69 3.09 -14.68
N SER A 229 -9.48 3.25 -14.14
CA SER A 229 -8.86 4.55 -13.85
C SER A 229 -7.56 4.76 -14.64
N GLN A 230 -7.61 4.54 -15.96
CA GLN A 230 -6.42 4.50 -16.83
C GLN A 230 -5.67 5.83 -16.96
N ASP A 231 -6.31 6.97 -16.69
CA ASP A 231 -5.74 8.30 -16.95
C ASP A 231 -5.15 9.00 -15.71
N LYS A 232 -5.20 8.38 -14.51
CA LYS A 232 -4.71 9.03 -13.28
C LYS A 232 -3.35 8.46 -12.88
N GLN A 233 -2.37 9.35 -12.72
CA GLN A 233 -1.02 9.00 -12.28
C GLN A 233 -1.04 8.55 -10.80
N GLY A 234 -0.67 7.29 -10.53
CA GLY A 234 -0.56 6.75 -9.18
C GLY A 234 0.26 5.47 -9.17
N ILE A 235 0.94 5.17 -8.06
CA ILE A 235 1.83 4.01 -7.93
C ILE A 235 1.07 2.76 -7.44
N GLY A 236 -0.16 2.93 -6.92
CA GLY A 236 -0.97 1.83 -6.38
C GLY A 236 -0.43 1.28 -5.04
N LEU A 237 0.13 2.16 -4.23
CA LEU A 237 0.70 1.84 -2.92
C LEU A 237 -0.24 2.22 -1.81
#